data_db6bc91dc4b6b09a1233fae96ac4c6c9
#
_entry.id   db6bc91dc4b6b09a1233fae96ac4c6c9
#
_cell.length_a   1.000
_cell.length_b   1.000
_cell.length_c   1.000
_cell.angle_alpha   90.00
_cell.angle_beta   90.00
_cell.angle_gamma   90.00
#
_symmetry.space_group_name_H-M   'P 1'
#
loop_
_entity.id
_entity.type
_entity.pdbx_description
1 polymer ?
#
loop_
_entity_poly.entity_id
_entity_poly.type
_entity_poly.pdbx_seq_one_letter_code
_entity_poly.pdbx_strand_id
1 'polypeptide(L)'
;QFKDGFVLQFINGKVIFYYIILMTARGRGSGKNWTELTRAQMEHWGIKYHEIEPMFHKPHAHIFIDDKGIDVEEWRKTQPPKKGIVAGAFDLIHPGYIRMFKDAKAHCNHLTIALHEDPSTERPNKLRPVHSVEERKEILSAIKYVDDVVVYTMEEEFLSYLKDYEVRFLGADYLSGGYTGKDILIDIVWLNRDHDYSTTKLKEQIKNG
;
A
#
# COMPACT_ATOMS: atom_id res chain seq x y z
N GLN A 1 5.76 -11.90 1.81
CA GLN A 1 5.43 -13.33 1.99
C GLN A 1 6.62 -14.03 2.64
N PHE A 2 6.37 -14.85 3.68
CA PHE A 2 7.34 -15.82 4.18
C PHE A 2 7.33 -17.03 3.25
N LYS A 3 8.39 -17.24 2.50
CA LYS A 3 8.59 -18.47 1.75
C LYS A 3 9.98 -19.00 2.11
N ASP A 4 10.04 -20.25 2.49
CA ASP A 4 11.29 -20.98 2.82
C ASP A 4 12.18 -20.31 3.91
N GLY A 5 11.55 -19.68 4.92
CA GLY A 5 12.27 -19.06 6.03
C GLY A 5 12.87 -17.69 5.75
N PHE A 6 12.45 -16.98 4.69
CA PHE A 6 12.91 -15.62 4.40
C PHE A 6 11.76 -14.65 4.18
N VAL A 7 11.95 -13.39 4.54
CA VAL A 7 11.07 -12.30 4.12
C VAL A 7 11.49 -11.88 2.72
N LEU A 8 10.56 -12.03 1.78
CA LEU A 8 10.74 -11.60 0.40
C LEU A 8 10.33 -10.14 0.26
N GLN A 9 11.24 -9.31 -0.19
CA GLN A 9 10.94 -7.95 -0.61
C GLN A 9 11.46 -7.73 -2.04
N PHE A 10 10.60 -7.19 -2.91
CA PHE A 10 10.98 -6.78 -4.24
C PHE A 10 11.41 -5.32 -4.21
N ILE A 11 12.65 -5.05 -4.58
CA ILE A 11 13.21 -3.69 -4.64
C ILE A 11 13.89 -3.53 -6.01
N ASN A 12 13.42 -2.58 -6.80
CA ASN A 12 13.97 -2.28 -8.14
C ASN A 12 14.12 -3.52 -9.03
N GLY A 13 13.10 -4.40 -9.06
CA GLY A 13 13.13 -5.62 -9.85
C GLY A 13 14.06 -6.72 -9.31
N LYS A 14 14.68 -6.51 -8.15
CA LYS A 14 15.50 -7.52 -7.46
C LYS A 14 14.74 -8.09 -6.27
N VAL A 15 14.86 -9.39 -6.07
CA VAL A 15 14.35 -10.07 -4.89
C VAL A 15 15.40 -9.94 -3.79
N ILE A 16 15.02 -9.34 -2.66
CA ILE A 16 15.87 -9.24 -1.48
C ILE A 16 15.28 -10.15 -0.41
N PHE A 17 16.13 -11.00 0.14
CA PHE A 17 15.79 -11.90 1.22
C PHE A 17 16.33 -11.34 2.53
N TYR A 18 15.47 -11.20 3.52
CA TYR A 18 15.86 -10.82 4.88
C TYR A 18 15.68 -12.00 5.82
N TYR A 19 16.71 -12.28 6.59
CA TYR A 19 16.60 -13.13 7.77
C TYR A 19 16.52 -12.22 8.99
N ILE A 20 15.37 -12.22 9.66
CA ILE A 20 15.09 -11.31 10.77
C ILE A 20 15.38 -12.04 12.09
N ILE A 21 16.33 -11.54 12.83
CA ILE A 21 16.66 -12.00 14.18
C ILE A 21 16.21 -10.91 15.15
N LEU A 22 15.34 -11.27 16.09
CA LEU A 22 14.99 -10.41 17.21
C LEU A 22 16.01 -10.57 18.32
N MET A 23 16.60 -9.47 18.74
CA MET A 23 17.52 -9.42 19.88
C MET A 23 16.85 -8.66 21.03
N THR A 24 16.90 -9.23 22.23
CA THR A 24 16.36 -8.56 23.41
C THR A 24 17.38 -8.54 24.54
N ALA A 25 17.54 -7.37 25.18
CA ALA A 25 18.34 -7.21 26.39
C ALA A 25 17.56 -7.53 27.68
N ARG A 26 16.29 -7.94 27.57
CA ARG A 26 15.45 -8.28 28.74
C ARG A 26 16.09 -9.39 29.56
N GLY A 27 16.23 -9.12 30.84
CA GLY A 27 16.77 -10.09 31.77
C GLY A 27 18.30 -10.08 31.92
N ARG A 28 19.04 -9.33 31.10
CA ARG A 28 20.51 -9.27 31.18
C ARG A 28 21.03 -8.87 32.58
N GLY A 29 20.32 -7.94 33.25
CA GLY A 29 20.67 -7.53 34.61
C GLY A 29 20.12 -8.45 35.73
N SER A 30 19.07 -9.22 35.44
CA SER A 30 18.41 -10.09 36.45
C SER A 30 18.67 -11.56 36.28
N GLY A 31 19.37 -11.99 35.24
CA GLY A 31 19.60 -13.40 34.89
C GLY A 31 18.34 -14.16 34.46
N LYS A 32 17.17 -13.53 34.36
CA LYS A 32 15.93 -14.19 33.99
C LYS A 32 15.82 -14.34 32.47
N ASN A 33 15.41 -15.50 31.99
CA ASN A 33 15.09 -15.73 30.59
C ASN A 33 13.66 -15.29 30.30
N TRP A 34 13.52 -14.31 29.42
CA TRP A 34 12.23 -13.75 28.98
C TRP A 34 11.86 -14.13 27.56
N THR A 35 12.54 -15.11 26.97
CA THR A 35 12.35 -15.49 25.56
C THR A 35 10.90 -15.89 25.27
N GLU A 36 10.27 -16.70 26.11
CA GLU A 36 8.89 -17.13 25.93
C GLU A 36 7.89 -15.97 26.03
N LEU A 37 8.09 -15.05 26.98
CA LEU A 37 7.26 -13.85 27.07
C LEU A 37 7.45 -12.96 25.85
N THR A 38 8.67 -12.82 25.37
CA THR A 38 8.95 -12.05 24.14
C THR A 38 8.27 -12.68 22.94
N ARG A 39 8.31 -14.00 22.81
CA ARG A 39 7.63 -14.77 21.75
C ARG A 39 6.12 -14.49 21.76
N ALA A 40 5.48 -14.62 22.92
CA ALA A 40 4.05 -14.38 23.08
C ALA A 40 3.66 -12.91 22.72
N GLN A 41 4.51 -11.93 23.08
CA GLN A 41 4.30 -10.54 22.72
C GLN A 41 4.41 -10.29 21.21
N MET A 42 5.41 -10.88 20.56
CA MET A 42 5.58 -10.77 19.10
C MET A 42 4.40 -11.38 18.36
N GLU A 43 3.93 -12.53 18.82
CA GLU A 43 2.73 -13.18 18.27
C GLU A 43 1.48 -12.32 18.45
N HIS A 44 1.27 -11.78 19.66
CA HIS A 44 0.17 -10.86 19.94
C HIS A 44 0.17 -9.61 19.05
N TRP A 45 1.34 -9.06 18.76
CA TRP A 45 1.48 -7.88 17.89
C TRP A 45 1.57 -8.21 16.39
N GLY A 46 1.50 -9.49 16.02
CA GLY A 46 1.61 -9.93 14.62
C GLY A 46 2.99 -9.70 14.00
N ILE A 47 4.04 -9.52 14.81
CA ILE A 47 5.40 -9.27 14.33
C ILE A 47 6.00 -10.57 13.80
N LYS A 48 6.46 -10.53 12.56
CA LYS A 48 7.09 -11.67 11.88
C LYS A 48 8.62 -11.62 12.07
N TYR A 49 9.20 -12.73 12.47
CA TYR A 49 10.64 -12.91 12.64
C TYR A 49 11.01 -14.37 12.38
N HIS A 50 12.31 -14.65 12.24
CA HIS A 50 12.82 -16.01 12.00
C HIS A 50 13.36 -16.61 13.28
N GLU A 51 14.05 -15.80 14.08
CA GLU A 51 14.72 -16.24 15.29
C GLU A 51 14.62 -15.17 16.38
N ILE A 52 14.63 -15.62 17.64
CA ILE A 52 14.84 -14.77 18.81
C ILE A 52 16.17 -15.20 19.41
N GLU A 53 17.16 -14.29 19.36
CA GLU A 53 18.47 -14.55 19.96
C GLU A 53 18.37 -14.49 21.48
N PRO A 54 18.71 -15.55 22.19
CA PRO A 54 18.71 -15.54 23.64
C PRO A 54 19.86 -14.68 24.17
N MET A 55 19.53 -13.79 24.99
CA MET A 55 20.19 -12.90 25.96
C MET A 55 21.70 -12.59 25.89
N PHE A 56 22.59 -13.42 25.32
CA PHE A 56 24.02 -13.30 25.57
C PHE A 56 24.93 -13.13 24.37
N HIS A 57 24.43 -13.30 23.16
CA HIS A 57 25.24 -13.16 21.97
C HIS A 57 24.67 -12.06 21.07
N LYS A 58 25.54 -11.18 20.59
CA LYS A 58 25.18 -10.28 19.51
C LYS A 58 25.30 -11.07 18.21
N PRO A 59 24.19 -11.34 17.50
CA PRO A 59 24.26 -12.09 16.26
C PRO A 59 25.06 -11.32 15.21
N HIS A 60 25.66 -12.03 14.28
CA HIS A 60 26.26 -11.40 13.12
C HIS A 60 25.13 -10.97 12.18
N ALA A 61 24.99 -9.67 11.93
CA ALA A 61 23.94 -9.11 11.07
C ALA A 61 24.50 -7.99 10.18
N HIS A 62 23.92 -7.85 8.99
CA HIS A 62 24.27 -6.76 8.08
C HIS A 62 23.73 -5.41 8.53
N ILE A 63 22.60 -5.42 9.22
CA ILE A 63 21.93 -4.21 9.72
C ILE A 63 21.40 -4.50 11.12
N PHE A 64 21.64 -3.57 12.06
CA PHE A 64 21.01 -3.54 13.37
C PHE A 64 20.03 -2.37 13.41
N ILE A 65 18.78 -2.65 13.75
CA ILE A 65 17.73 -1.65 13.92
C ILE A 65 17.35 -1.63 15.39
N ASP A 66 17.75 -0.59 16.10
CA ASP A 66 17.38 -0.36 17.49
C ASP A 66 17.24 1.14 17.79
N ASP A 67 16.80 1.48 19.00
CA ASP A 67 16.60 2.84 19.46
C ASP A 67 17.90 3.66 19.63
N LYS A 68 19.04 3.00 19.57
CA LYS A 68 20.38 3.59 19.72
C LYS A 68 21.25 3.47 18.48
N GLY A 69 20.82 2.70 17.50
CA GLY A 69 21.53 2.50 16.25
C GLY A 69 21.11 3.52 15.20
N ILE A 70 20.19 3.13 14.35
CA ILE A 70 19.59 4.03 13.36
C ILE A 70 18.16 4.32 13.82
N ASP A 71 17.79 5.58 13.89
CA ASP A 71 16.40 5.98 14.09
C ASP A 71 15.51 5.29 13.04
N VAL A 72 14.39 4.71 13.47
CA VAL A 72 13.49 3.95 12.58
C VAL A 72 12.99 4.80 11.43
N GLU A 73 12.75 6.10 11.68
CA GLU A 73 12.31 7.02 10.63
C GLU A 73 13.43 7.37 9.65
N GLU A 74 14.69 7.48 10.13
CA GLU A 74 15.85 7.61 9.24
C GLU A 74 16.03 6.35 8.39
N TRP A 75 15.97 5.18 9.01
CA TRP A 75 16.05 3.92 8.27
C TRP A 75 14.95 3.79 7.22
N ARG A 76 13.69 4.15 7.54
CA ARG A 76 12.59 4.18 6.56
C ARG A 76 12.88 5.10 5.37
N LYS A 77 13.54 6.23 5.59
CA LYS A 77 13.94 7.14 4.51
C LYS A 77 15.02 6.55 3.58
N THR A 78 15.83 5.62 4.08
CA THR A 78 16.86 4.92 3.27
C THR A 78 16.29 3.76 2.47
N GLN A 79 15.07 3.31 2.79
CA GLN A 79 14.42 2.26 2.01
C GLN A 79 13.88 2.83 0.70
N PRO A 80 13.94 2.05 -0.39
CA PRO A 80 13.26 2.48 -1.62
C PRO A 80 11.77 2.71 -1.31
N PRO A 81 11.18 3.74 -1.90
CA PRO A 81 9.78 4.05 -1.62
C PRO A 81 8.90 2.87 -2.06
N LYS A 82 8.07 2.39 -1.14
CA LYS A 82 7.01 1.45 -1.48
C LYS A 82 5.98 2.19 -2.32
N LYS A 83 5.97 1.93 -3.62
CA LYS A 83 5.06 2.56 -4.57
C LYS A 83 3.72 1.85 -4.58
N GLY A 84 2.67 2.61 -4.38
CA GLY A 84 1.30 2.13 -4.47
C GLY A 84 0.55 2.80 -5.60
N ILE A 85 -0.38 2.07 -6.22
CA ILE A 85 -1.21 2.58 -7.32
C ILE A 85 -2.69 2.28 -7.09
N VAL A 86 -3.53 3.27 -7.37
CA VAL A 86 -4.99 3.12 -7.39
C VAL A 86 -5.54 3.65 -8.71
N ALA A 87 -6.40 2.89 -9.37
CA ALA A 87 -6.98 3.26 -10.66
C ALA A 87 -8.44 3.70 -10.56
N GLY A 88 -8.83 4.66 -11.37
CA GLY A 88 -10.22 5.11 -11.47
C GLY A 88 -10.41 6.37 -12.31
N ALA A 89 -11.66 6.74 -12.53
CA ALA A 89 -12.00 7.98 -13.23
C ALA A 89 -11.88 9.22 -12.34
N PHE A 90 -12.10 9.08 -11.03
CA PHE A 90 -11.99 10.14 -10.01
C PHE A 90 -12.68 11.46 -10.40
N ASP A 91 -13.86 11.34 -10.96
CA ASP A 91 -14.68 12.46 -11.35
C ASP A 91 -15.50 12.98 -10.17
N LEU A 92 -15.70 14.31 -10.08
CA LEU A 92 -16.39 14.96 -8.96
C LEU A 92 -15.85 14.51 -7.60
N ILE A 93 -14.64 14.98 -7.25
CA ILE A 93 -13.97 14.62 -6.01
C ILE A 93 -14.86 14.90 -4.79
N HIS A 94 -15.01 13.90 -3.92
CA HIS A 94 -15.83 13.94 -2.72
C HIS A 94 -15.07 13.35 -1.51
N PRO A 95 -15.56 13.55 -0.29
CA PRO A 95 -14.85 13.09 0.93
C PRO A 95 -14.49 11.60 0.92
N GLY A 96 -15.27 10.76 0.25
CA GLY A 96 -14.97 9.33 0.13
C GLY A 96 -13.65 9.07 -0.60
N TYR A 97 -13.32 9.84 -1.65
CA TYR A 97 -12.02 9.73 -2.31
C TYR A 97 -10.87 10.20 -1.42
N ILE A 98 -11.07 11.28 -0.66
CA ILE A 98 -10.04 11.78 0.26
C ILE A 98 -9.71 10.75 1.35
N ARG A 99 -10.74 10.08 1.91
CA ARG A 99 -10.57 8.99 2.88
C ARG A 99 -9.82 7.81 2.28
N MET A 100 -10.19 7.41 1.07
CA MET A 100 -9.55 6.34 0.32
C MET A 100 -8.06 6.64 0.05
N PHE A 101 -7.72 7.86 -0.41
CA PHE A 101 -6.32 8.24 -0.65
C PHE A 101 -5.51 8.32 0.64
N LYS A 102 -6.13 8.79 1.74
CA LYS A 102 -5.49 8.78 3.06
C LYS A 102 -5.19 7.36 3.53
N ASP A 103 -6.13 6.44 3.36
CA ASP A 103 -5.97 5.03 3.74
C ASP A 103 -4.90 4.35 2.86
N ALA A 104 -4.98 4.51 1.53
CA ALA A 104 -3.95 4.02 0.61
C ALA A 104 -2.54 4.53 0.98
N LYS A 105 -2.42 5.82 1.28
CA LYS A 105 -1.14 6.44 1.67
C LYS A 105 -0.56 5.88 2.96
N ALA A 106 -1.36 5.32 3.85
CA ALA A 106 -0.88 4.64 5.06
C ALA A 106 -0.14 3.31 4.76
N HIS A 107 -0.35 2.74 3.57
CA HIS A 107 0.23 1.47 3.14
C HIS A 107 1.41 1.62 2.16
N CYS A 108 1.71 2.85 1.73
CA CYS A 108 2.81 3.15 0.80
C CYS A 108 3.43 4.52 1.10
N ASN A 109 4.67 4.74 0.68
CA ASN A 109 5.31 6.06 0.81
C ASN A 109 5.14 6.91 -0.47
N HIS A 110 4.83 6.28 -1.60
CA HIS A 110 4.54 6.98 -2.85
C HIS A 110 3.23 6.45 -3.43
N LEU A 111 2.19 7.28 -3.45
CA LEU A 111 0.87 6.95 -3.99
C LEU A 111 0.69 7.58 -5.36
N THR A 112 0.56 6.75 -6.37
CA THR A 112 0.22 7.17 -7.73
C THR A 112 -1.26 6.92 -8.00
N ILE A 113 -1.91 7.90 -8.60
CA ILE A 113 -3.26 7.76 -9.13
C ILE A 113 -3.16 7.43 -10.63
N ALA A 114 -3.64 6.27 -11.02
CA ALA A 114 -3.88 5.95 -12.43
C ALA A 114 -5.26 6.48 -12.82
N LEU A 115 -5.26 7.62 -13.50
CA LEU A 115 -6.45 8.32 -13.92
C LEU A 115 -6.93 7.82 -15.29
N HIS A 116 -8.08 7.16 -15.32
CA HIS A 116 -8.72 6.76 -16.58
C HIS A 116 -9.25 7.99 -17.32
N GLU A 117 -8.87 8.15 -18.59
CA GLU A 117 -9.31 9.27 -19.41
C GLU A 117 -10.86 9.29 -19.53
N ASP A 118 -11.43 8.25 -20.09
CA ASP A 118 -12.90 8.09 -20.18
C ASP A 118 -13.30 6.61 -20.07
N PRO A 119 -13.75 6.13 -18.91
CA PRO A 119 -14.12 4.72 -18.74
C PRO A 119 -15.37 4.31 -19.54
N SER A 120 -16.15 5.26 -20.06
CA SER A 120 -17.34 4.95 -20.85
C SER A 120 -17.00 4.39 -22.24
N THR A 121 -15.78 4.61 -22.70
CA THR A 121 -15.30 4.09 -23.99
C THR A 121 -15.14 2.57 -23.98
N GLU A 122 -14.69 2.00 -22.86
CA GLU A 122 -14.49 0.55 -22.70
C GLU A 122 -15.65 -0.13 -21.97
N ARG A 123 -16.39 0.62 -21.16
CA ARG A 123 -17.46 0.11 -20.28
C ARG A 123 -18.73 0.89 -20.47
N PRO A 124 -19.65 0.46 -21.36
CA PRO A 124 -20.87 1.21 -21.71
C PRO A 124 -21.80 1.52 -20.54
N ASN A 125 -21.67 0.78 -19.42
CA ASN A 125 -22.41 1.02 -18.18
C ASN A 125 -21.80 2.11 -17.29
N LYS A 126 -20.63 2.64 -17.64
CA LYS A 126 -20.01 3.77 -16.92
C LYS A 126 -20.44 5.10 -17.53
N LEU A 127 -20.67 6.08 -16.66
CA LEU A 127 -20.98 7.43 -17.09
C LEU A 127 -19.68 8.15 -17.50
N ARG A 128 -19.77 8.89 -18.60
CA ARG A 128 -18.70 9.80 -19.00
C ARG A 128 -18.36 10.77 -17.86
N PRO A 129 -17.09 11.08 -17.63
CA PRO A 129 -16.69 12.09 -16.66
C PRO A 129 -17.27 13.47 -16.99
N VAL A 130 -17.60 14.25 -15.96
CA VAL A 130 -18.07 15.64 -16.08
C VAL A 130 -16.89 16.58 -16.35
N HIS A 131 -15.82 16.41 -15.54
CA HIS A 131 -14.58 17.14 -15.73
C HIS A 131 -13.72 16.51 -16.82
N SER A 132 -12.99 17.35 -17.55
CA SER A 132 -11.94 16.88 -18.47
C SER A 132 -10.85 16.11 -17.75
N VAL A 133 -10.02 15.38 -18.48
CA VAL A 133 -8.90 14.65 -17.87
C VAL A 133 -7.89 15.61 -17.25
N GLU A 134 -7.67 16.77 -17.86
CA GLU A 134 -6.77 17.83 -17.38
C GLU A 134 -7.25 18.40 -16.04
N GLU A 135 -8.53 18.76 -15.95
CA GLU A 135 -9.14 19.28 -14.72
C GLU A 135 -9.07 18.24 -13.58
N ARG A 136 -9.38 16.98 -13.87
CA ARG A 136 -9.28 15.91 -12.87
C ARG A 136 -7.84 15.67 -12.42
N LYS A 137 -6.87 15.72 -13.34
CA LYS A 137 -5.44 15.61 -13.04
C LYS A 137 -4.98 16.77 -12.16
N GLU A 138 -5.38 17.99 -12.46
CA GLU A 138 -5.07 19.18 -11.66
C GLU A 138 -5.61 19.05 -10.24
N ILE A 139 -6.89 18.69 -10.08
CA ILE A 139 -7.52 18.48 -8.76
C ILE A 139 -6.81 17.39 -7.97
N LEU A 140 -6.52 16.24 -8.59
CA LEU A 140 -5.86 15.12 -7.95
C LEU A 140 -4.45 15.47 -7.49
N SER A 141 -3.69 16.19 -8.31
CA SER A 141 -2.32 16.63 -8.00
C SER A 141 -2.27 17.64 -6.84
N ALA A 142 -3.35 18.32 -6.53
CA ALA A 142 -3.47 19.22 -5.38
C ALA A 142 -3.80 18.51 -4.07
N ILE A 143 -4.07 17.19 -4.11
CA ILE A 143 -4.44 16.41 -2.92
C ILE A 143 -3.18 15.93 -2.20
N LYS A 144 -3.01 16.34 -0.95
CA LYS A 144 -1.81 16.07 -0.13
C LYS A 144 -1.44 14.60 0.05
N TYR A 145 -2.33 13.67 -0.24
CA TYR A 145 -2.08 12.22 -0.14
C TYR A 145 -1.61 11.61 -1.46
N VAL A 146 -1.67 12.37 -2.55
CA VAL A 146 -1.30 11.95 -3.91
C VAL A 146 0.08 12.49 -4.22
N ASP A 147 0.98 11.62 -4.64
CA ASP A 147 2.36 12.00 -5.01
C ASP A 147 2.50 12.13 -6.53
N ASP A 148 1.74 11.34 -7.30
CA ASP A 148 1.80 11.39 -8.76
C ASP A 148 0.45 11.01 -9.39
N VAL A 149 0.22 11.48 -10.63
CA VAL A 149 -0.97 11.17 -11.43
C VAL A 149 -0.54 10.79 -12.84
N VAL A 150 -0.73 9.52 -13.19
CA VAL A 150 -0.55 9.01 -14.54
C VAL A 150 -1.89 8.83 -15.23
N VAL A 151 -1.99 9.22 -16.49
CA VAL A 151 -3.22 9.05 -17.29
C VAL A 151 -3.11 7.79 -18.12
N TYR A 152 -4.20 7.06 -18.27
CA TYR A 152 -4.31 5.93 -19.17
C TYR A 152 -5.67 5.95 -19.90
N THR A 153 -5.68 5.44 -21.13
CA THR A 153 -6.86 5.40 -21.99
C THR A 153 -7.50 4.02 -22.00
N MET A 154 -6.68 2.98 -22.06
CA MET A 154 -7.11 1.59 -22.17
C MET A 154 -6.65 0.78 -20.96
N GLU A 155 -7.47 -0.20 -20.54
CA GLU A 155 -7.14 -1.08 -19.41
C GLU A 155 -5.80 -1.79 -19.58
N GLU A 156 -5.43 -2.20 -20.80
CA GLU A 156 -4.14 -2.84 -21.09
C GLU A 156 -2.95 -1.94 -20.75
N GLU A 157 -3.06 -0.64 -21.03
CA GLU A 157 -2.06 0.35 -20.69
C GLU A 157 -1.88 0.42 -19.16
N PHE A 158 -2.98 0.50 -18.41
CA PHE A 158 -2.93 0.47 -16.95
C PHE A 158 -2.25 -0.80 -16.42
N LEU A 159 -2.58 -1.97 -16.97
CA LEU A 159 -1.97 -3.23 -16.55
C LEU A 159 -0.45 -3.24 -16.78
N SER A 160 0.03 -2.56 -17.81
CA SER A 160 1.47 -2.43 -18.08
C SER A 160 2.20 -1.63 -17.00
N TYR A 161 1.52 -0.69 -16.32
CA TYR A 161 2.11 0.09 -15.24
C TYR A 161 2.31 -0.73 -13.96
N LEU A 162 1.47 -1.75 -13.70
CA LEU A 162 1.48 -2.50 -12.43
C LEU A 162 2.84 -3.11 -12.08
N LYS A 163 3.67 -3.41 -13.06
CA LYS A 163 5.03 -3.96 -12.87
C LYS A 163 6.00 -3.00 -12.14
N ASP A 164 5.69 -1.70 -12.16
CA ASP A 164 6.52 -0.65 -11.57
C ASP A 164 6.07 -0.26 -10.14
N TYR A 165 5.09 -1.01 -9.59
CA TYR A 165 4.50 -0.78 -8.27
C TYR A 165 4.53 -2.05 -7.42
N GLU A 166 4.65 -1.87 -6.10
CA GLU A 166 4.64 -2.96 -5.13
C GLU A 166 3.25 -3.24 -4.59
N VAL A 167 2.34 -2.24 -4.60
CA VAL A 167 0.99 -2.35 -4.04
C VAL A 167 -0.05 -1.79 -4.98
N ARG A 168 -1.07 -2.58 -5.25
CA ARG A 168 -2.29 -2.13 -5.91
C ARG A 168 -3.42 -1.98 -4.90
N PHE A 169 -4.10 -0.85 -4.94
CA PHE A 169 -5.26 -0.60 -4.09
C PHE A 169 -6.56 -0.85 -4.86
N LEU A 170 -7.45 -1.64 -4.27
CA LEU A 170 -8.77 -1.95 -4.81
C LEU A 170 -9.83 -1.66 -3.75
N GLY A 171 -11.01 -1.20 -4.17
CA GLY A 171 -12.14 -1.09 -3.26
C GLY A 171 -12.64 -2.45 -2.79
N ALA A 172 -13.12 -2.56 -1.57
CA ALA A 172 -13.65 -3.82 -1.01
C ALA A 172 -14.84 -4.38 -1.80
N ASP A 173 -15.52 -3.56 -2.61
CA ASP A 173 -16.57 -3.97 -3.53
C ASP A 173 -16.09 -4.94 -4.62
N TYR A 174 -14.80 -4.99 -4.91
CA TYR A 174 -14.20 -5.96 -5.84
C TYR A 174 -13.87 -7.33 -5.22
N LEU A 175 -14.04 -7.50 -3.89
CA LEU A 175 -13.77 -8.77 -3.20
C LEU A 175 -14.67 -9.91 -3.71
N SER A 176 -15.95 -9.61 -3.97
CA SER A 176 -16.94 -10.58 -4.48
C SER A 176 -17.03 -10.62 -6.00
N GLY A 177 -16.38 -9.70 -6.69
CA GLY A 177 -16.39 -9.55 -8.15
C GLY A 177 -15.06 -9.88 -8.81
N GLY A 178 -15.03 -9.76 -10.12
CA GLY A 178 -13.80 -9.82 -10.90
C GLY A 178 -13.13 -8.44 -10.98
N TYR A 179 -11.82 -8.40 -10.96
CA TYR A 179 -11.03 -7.25 -11.35
C TYR A 179 -9.99 -7.66 -12.40
N THR A 180 -9.63 -6.75 -13.28
CA THR A 180 -8.68 -7.00 -14.35
C THR A 180 -7.26 -7.14 -13.78
N GLY A 181 -6.43 -8.01 -14.33
CA GLY A 181 -5.03 -8.23 -13.89
C GLY A 181 -4.90 -9.04 -12.61
N LYS A 182 -5.79 -10.03 -12.38
CA LYS A 182 -5.69 -10.98 -11.25
C LYS A 182 -4.42 -11.83 -11.29
N ASP A 183 -3.91 -12.06 -12.47
CA ASP A 183 -2.74 -12.91 -12.77
C ASP A 183 -1.42 -12.14 -12.59
N ILE A 184 -1.49 -10.83 -12.40
CA ILE A 184 -0.30 -10.02 -12.16
C ILE A 184 0.10 -10.17 -10.69
N LEU A 185 1.37 -10.54 -10.48
CA LEU A 185 1.92 -10.70 -9.14
C LEU A 185 2.23 -9.33 -8.52
N ILE A 186 1.27 -8.80 -7.80
CA ILE A 186 1.35 -7.54 -7.05
C ILE A 186 0.59 -7.67 -5.74
N ASP A 187 1.07 -7.04 -4.67
CA ASP A 187 0.35 -7.00 -3.41
C ASP A 187 -0.97 -6.23 -3.55
N ILE A 188 -2.08 -6.83 -3.09
CA ILE A 188 -3.39 -6.17 -3.10
C ILE A 188 -3.75 -5.71 -1.69
N VAL A 189 -4.09 -4.43 -1.56
CA VAL A 189 -4.69 -3.88 -0.34
C VAL A 189 -6.12 -3.47 -0.66
N TRP A 190 -7.07 -4.03 0.11
CA TRP A 190 -8.49 -3.76 -0.02
C TRP A 190 -8.85 -2.55 0.83
N LEU A 191 -9.31 -1.48 0.17
CA LEU A 191 -9.71 -0.26 0.83
C LEU A 191 -11.19 -0.32 1.20
N ASN A 192 -11.50 0.07 2.44
CA ASN A 192 -12.86 0.15 2.90
C ASN A 192 -13.62 1.26 2.17
N ARG A 193 -14.83 0.95 1.71
CA ARG A 193 -15.78 1.88 1.07
C ARG A 193 -17.07 2.04 1.86
N ASP A 194 -17.02 1.79 3.17
CA ASP A 194 -18.13 1.90 4.12
C ASP A 194 -18.51 3.38 4.36
N HIS A 195 -18.97 4.03 3.29
CA HIS A 195 -19.43 5.42 3.34
C HIS A 195 -20.45 5.66 2.22
N ASP A 196 -21.37 6.57 2.44
CA ASP A 196 -22.45 6.90 1.51
C ASP A 196 -22.04 7.77 0.28
N TYR A 197 -20.76 8.12 0.17
CA TYR A 197 -20.27 8.94 -0.93
C TYR A 197 -20.13 8.15 -2.21
N SER A 198 -20.72 8.66 -3.30
CA SER A 198 -20.66 8.08 -4.63
C SER A 198 -20.75 9.17 -5.69
N THR A 199 -19.86 9.15 -6.68
CA THR A 199 -19.93 10.04 -7.85
C THR A 199 -21.26 9.89 -8.60
N THR A 200 -21.79 8.68 -8.71
CA THR A 200 -23.09 8.44 -9.35
C THR A 200 -24.21 9.14 -8.61
N LYS A 201 -24.27 8.98 -7.27
CA LYS A 201 -25.26 9.68 -6.45
C LYS A 201 -25.14 11.21 -6.57
N LEU A 202 -23.92 11.75 -6.60
CA LEU A 202 -23.70 13.19 -6.80
C LEU A 202 -24.20 13.65 -8.16
N LYS A 203 -23.93 12.93 -9.23
CA LYS A 203 -24.45 13.24 -10.56
C LYS A 203 -25.98 13.22 -10.62
N GLU A 204 -26.62 12.29 -9.95
CA GLU A 204 -28.06 12.19 -9.82
C GLU A 204 -28.65 13.38 -9.04
N GLN A 205 -28.04 13.76 -7.92
CA GLN A 205 -28.46 14.91 -7.12
C GLN A 205 -28.37 16.21 -7.92
N ILE A 206 -27.28 16.42 -8.69
CA ILE A 206 -27.11 17.62 -9.55
C ILE A 206 -28.16 17.66 -10.67
N LYS A 207 -28.58 16.51 -11.21
CA LYS A 207 -29.59 16.45 -12.26
C LYS A 207 -31.01 16.72 -11.75
N ASN A 208 -31.29 16.39 -10.51
CA ASN A 208 -32.63 16.41 -9.91
C ASN A 208 -32.84 17.63 -8.99
N GLY A 209 -31.82 18.42 -8.75
CA GLY A 209 -31.87 19.70 -8.00
C GLY A 209 -31.88 20.88 -8.91
#